data_5ce3ce3cc271502787c2b718fe599857
#
_entry.id   5ce3ce3cc271502787c2b718fe599857
#
_cell.length_a   1.000
_cell.length_b   1.000
_cell.length_c   1.000
_cell.angle_alpha   90.00
_cell.angle_beta   90.00
_cell.angle_gamma   90.00
#
_symmetry.space_group_name_H-M   'P 1'
#
loop_
_entity.id
_entity.type
_entity.pdbx_description
1 polymer ?
#
loop_
_entity_poly.entity_id
_entity_poly.type
_entity_poly.pdbx_seq_one_letter_code
_entity_poly.pdbx_strand_id
1 'polypeptide(L)'
;MKETRGDGGSAPFCTRLNHSYPGMWAPEARGNLTRPPGPGEDCGSVSVAFPITMLITGFVGNALAMLLVSRSYRRRESKRKKSFLLCIGWLALTDLVGQLLTSPVVILVYLSKQRWEQLDPSGRLCTFFGLTMTVFGLSSLFIASAMAVERALAIRAPHWYASHMKTRATRAVLLGVWLAVLAFALLPVLGVGQYTIQWPGTWCFISTGRGDNGTSSSHNWGNLFFASTFAFLGLLALAITFACNLATIKALVSRCRAKAAASQSSAQWGRITTETAIQLMGIMCVLSVCWSPLLIMMLKMIFNQTSVEHCKTDTGKQKECNFFLIAVRLASLNQILDPWVYLLLRKILLRKFCQIRYHTNNYASSSTSLTHQCSST
;
A
#
# COMPACT_ATOMS: atom_id res chain seq x y z
N MET A 1 -41.95 -31.04 -19.51
CA MET A 1 -41.43 -29.67 -19.35
C MET A 1 -41.12 -29.44 -17.88
N LYS A 2 -39.84 -29.56 -17.50
CA LYS A 2 -39.36 -29.25 -16.17
C LYS A 2 -38.16 -28.29 -16.41
N GLU A 3 -38.34 -27.06 -16.04
CA GLU A 3 -37.29 -26.05 -15.99
C GLU A 3 -36.32 -26.40 -14.88
N THR A 4 -35.06 -26.61 -15.22
CA THR A 4 -33.94 -26.67 -14.28
C THR A 4 -33.28 -25.33 -14.19
N ARG A 5 -33.51 -24.68 -13.06
CA ARG A 5 -32.91 -23.44 -12.60
C ARG A 5 -31.41 -23.70 -12.36
N GLY A 6 -30.55 -23.05 -13.13
CA GLY A 6 -29.09 -23.15 -12.97
C GLY A 6 -28.61 -22.32 -11.77
N ASP A 7 -28.16 -23.02 -10.74
CA ASP A 7 -27.40 -22.45 -9.65
C ASP A 7 -25.98 -22.11 -10.12
N GLY A 8 -25.64 -20.84 -10.18
CA GLY A 8 -24.30 -20.33 -10.42
C GLY A 8 -23.42 -20.48 -9.20
N GLY A 9 -23.09 -21.69 -8.80
CA GLY A 9 -22.12 -22.00 -7.76
C GLY A 9 -20.69 -21.79 -8.27
N SER A 10 -19.98 -20.79 -7.77
CA SER A 10 -18.55 -20.61 -7.97
C SER A 10 -17.76 -21.78 -7.41
N ALA A 11 -17.23 -22.64 -8.28
CA ALA A 11 -16.40 -23.77 -7.91
C ALA A 11 -15.07 -23.28 -7.26
N PRO A 12 -14.62 -23.89 -6.15
CA PRO A 12 -13.37 -23.50 -5.49
C PRO A 12 -12.16 -23.89 -6.36
N PHE A 13 -11.19 -22.97 -6.43
CA PHE A 13 -9.95 -23.14 -7.16
C PHE A 13 -9.01 -24.06 -6.37
N CYS A 14 -9.18 -25.39 -6.50
CA CYS A 14 -8.27 -26.38 -5.97
C CYS A 14 -7.30 -26.86 -7.06
N THR A 15 -6.03 -26.52 -6.93
CA THR A 15 -4.97 -27.04 -7.79
C THR A 15 -4.64 -28.50 -7.40
N ARG A 16 -5.30 -29.46 -8.02
CA ARG A 16 -4.88 -30.86 -7.96
C ARG A 16 -3.64 -31.05 -8.85
N LEU A 17 -2.45 -31.13 -8.26
CA LEU A 17 -1.24 -31.55 -8.97
C LEU A 17 -1.28 -33.07 -9.15
N ASN A 18 -1.71 -33.54 -10.33
CA ASN A 18 -1.39 -34.86 -10.80
C ASN A 18 0.04 -34.83 -11.36
N HIS A 19 1.01 -35.27 -10.57
CA HIS A 19 2.30 -35.68 -11.12
C HIS A 19 2.13 -37.08 -11.74
N SER A 20 1.92 -37.15 -13.05
CA SER A 20 2.21 -38.34 -13.83
C SER A 20 3.71 -38.34 -14.11
N TYR A 21 4.47 -39.14 -13.39
CA TYR A 21 5.79 -39.59 -13.83
C TYR A 21 5.58 -40.76 -14.79
N PRO A 22 6.21 -40.76 -15.99
CA PRO A 22 6.24 -41.94 -16.82
C PRO A 22 7.37 -42.88 -16.35
N GLY A 23 6.96 -44.09 -15.94
CA GLY A 23 7.72 -45.30 -16.08
C GLY A 23 8.85 -45.61 -15.13
N MET A 24 8.61 -46.54 -14.19
CA MET A 24 9.47 -47.68 -13.96
C MET A 24 8.73 -48.72 -13.07
N TRP A 25 8.46 -49.88 -13.69
CA TRP A 25 8.26 -51.25 -13.15
C TRP A 25 7.89 -51.40 -11.65
N ALA A 26 6.65 -51.80 -11.44
CA ALA A 26 6.14 -52.35 -10.19
C ALA A 26 6.05 -53.85 -10.21
N PRO A 27 6.06 -54.54 -9.05
CA PRO A 27 5.27 -55.76 -8.90
C PRO A 27 4.01 -55.55 -8.04
N GLU A 28 2.97 -56.27 -8.46
CA GLU A 28 1.65 -56.41 -7.84
C GLU A 28 1.69 -56.73 -6.34
N ALA A 29 0.89 -56.03 -5.55
CA ALA A 29 0.36 -56.53 -4.30
C ALA A 29 -1.14 -56.20 -4.20
N ARG A 30 -1.97 -57.24 -4.23
CA ARG A 30 -3.41 -57.23 -3.94
C ARG A 30 -3.69 -56.70 -2.55
N GLY A 31 -4.74 -55.94 -2.40
CA GLY A 31 -5.39 -55.79 -1.12
C GLY A 31 -6.20 -54.54 -0.90
N ASN A 32 -7.44 -54.54 -1.28
CA ASN A 32 -8.65 -54.04 -0.59
C ASN A 32 -8.82 -52.57 -0.17
N LEU A 33 -10.00 -52.13 -0.53
CA LEU A 33 -10.89 -51.10 0.06
C LEU A 33 -10.61 -49.64 -0.28
N THR A 34 -11.36 -49.26 -1.27
CA THR A 34 -11.90 -47.92 -1.53
C THR A 34 -12.46 -47.25 -0.26
N ARG A 35 -11.76 -46.27 0.25
CA ARG A 35 -12.34 -45.26 1.12
C ARG A 35 -12.63 -44.03 0.26
N PRO A 36 -13.89 -43.56 0.15
CA PRO A 36 -14.16 -42.31 -0.53
C PRO A 36 -13.47 -41.19 0.22
N PRO A 37 -12.94 -40.18 -0.48
CA PRO A 37 -12.35 -39.01 0.18
C PRO A 37 -13.43 -38.33 1.01
N GLY A 38 -13.14 -38.11 2.29
CA GLY A 38 -14.02 -37.42 3.21
C GLY A 38 -14.31 -35.97 2.73
N PRO A 39 -15.51 -35.45 2.98
CA PRO A 39 -15.83 -34.05 2.70
C PRO A 39 -15.08 -33.16 3.69
N GLY A 40 -14.19 -32.30 3.21
CA GLY A 40 -13.63 -31.27 4.04
C GLY A 40 -12.13 -31.00 3.91
N GLU A 41 -11.57 -30.91 2.71
CA GLU A 41 -10.45 -30.01 2.52
C GLU A 41 -11.02 -28.66 2.11
N ASP A 42 -11.16 -27.75 3.09
CA ASP A 42 -11.44 -26.35 2.88
C ASP A 42 -10.31 -25.74 2.04
N CYS A 43 -10.44 -25.84 0.73
CA CYS A 43 -9.77 -24.94 -0.17
C CYS A 43 -10.30 -23.55 0.14
N GLY A 44 -9.55 -22.75 0.88
CA GLY A 44 -9.92 -21.38 1.20
C GLY A 44 -10.32 -20.66 -0.09
N SER A 45 -11.61 -20.41 -0.25
CA SER A 45 -12.19 -19.72 -1.41
C SER A 45 -11.59 -18.30 -1.43
N VAL A 46 -10.55 -18.11 -2.22
CA VAL A 46 -9.97 -16.77 -2.42
C VAL A 46 -10.92 -16.01 -3.34
N SER A 47 -11.75 -15.17 -2.73
CA SER A 47 -12.78 -14.41 -3.43
C SER A 47 -12.19 -13.30 -4.32
N VAL A 48 -12.62 -13.24 -5.57
CA VAL A 48 -12.34 -12.14 -6.51
C VAL A 48 -12.89 -10.79 -6.01
N ALA A 49 -13.82 -10.83 -5.07
CA ALA A 49 -14.39 -9.61 -4.48
C ALA A 49 -13.32 -8.75 -3.79
N PHE A 50 -12.29 -9.37 -3.19
CA PHE A 50 -11.22 -8.63 -2.50
C PHE A 50 -10.45 -7.71 -3.45
N PRO A 51 -9.81 -8.17 -4.55
CA PRO A 51 -9.08 -7.28 -5.46
C PRO A 51 -10.00 -6.28 -6.17
N ILE A 52 -11.25 -6.61 -6.45
CA ILE A 52 -12.22 -5.66 -7.03
C ILE A 52 -12.54 -4.54 -6.04
N THR A 53 -12.84 -4.88 -4.78
CA THR A 53 -13.12 -3.89 -3.73
C THR A 53 -11.92 -2.98 -3.51
N MET A 54 -10.70 -3.56 -3.48
CA MET A 54 -9.46 -2.81 -3.36
C MET A 54 -9.27 -1.83 -4.51
N LEU A 55 -9.51 -2.26 -5.75
CA LEU A 55 -9.40 -1.39 -6.92
C LEU A 55 -10.40 -0.22 -6.86
N ILE A 56 -11.67 -0.48 -6.56
CA ILE A 56 -12.72 0.56 -6.53
C ILE A 56 -12.46 1.56 -5.41
N THR A 57 -12.21 1.08 -4.18
CA THR A 57 -12.02 1.95 -3.01
C THR A 57 -10.74 2.77 -3.13
N GLY A 58 -9.67 2.17 -3.62
CA GLY A 58 -8.41 2.86 -3.84
C GLY A 58 -8.49 3.86 -4.99
N PHE A 59 -9.12 3.52 -6.11
CA PHE A 59 -9.36 4.45 -7.21
C PHE A 59 -10.14 5.69 -6.75
N VAL A 60 -11.27 5.48 -6.07
CA VAL A 60 -12.11 6.59 -5.58
C VAL A 60 -11.35 7.46 -4.58
N GLY A 61 -10.67 6.85 -3.61
CA GLY A 61 -9.92 7.57 -2.58
C GLY A 61 -8.78 8.40 -3.16
N ASN A 62 -7.95 7.81 -4.02
CA ASN A 62 -6.80 8.49 -4.61
C ASN A 62 -7.21 9.55 -5.64
N ALA A 63 -8.22 9.29 -6.48
CA ALA A 63 -8.76 10.28 -7.40
C ALA A 63 -9.33 11.49 -6.65
N LEU A 64 -10.08 11.25 -5.56
CA LEU A 64 -10.60 12.32 -4.71
C LEU A 64 -9.47 13.12 -4.05
N ALA A 65 -8.44 12.46 -3.54
CA ALA A 65 -7.27 13.12 -2.98
C ALA A 65 -6.57 14.01 -4.02
N MET A 66 -6.35 13.53 -5.24
CA MET A 66 -5.77 14.30 -6.34
C MET A 66 -6.61 15.52 -6.71
N LEU A 67 -7.94 15.39 -6.80
CA LEU A 67 -8.86 16.50 -7.07
C LEU A 67 -8.78 17.57 -5.98
N LEU A 68 -8.77 17.17 -4.71
CA LEU A 68 -8.68 18.09 -3.58
C LEU A 68 -7.33 18.79 -3.49
N VAL A 69 -6.24 18.06 -3.75
CA VAL A 69 -4.89 18.61 -3.85
C VAL A 69 -4.80 19.63 -5.00
N SER A 70 -5.29 19.28 -6.18
CA SER A 70 -5.29 20.15 -7.35
C SER A 70 -6.05 21.46 -7.09
N ARG A 71 -7.27 21.36 -6.52
CA ARG A 71 -8.06 22.53 -6.12
C ARG A 71 -7.36 23.40 -5.07
N SER A 72 -6.75 22.75 -4.05
CA SER A 72 -5.99 23.47 -3.01
C SER A 72 -4.73 24.11 -3.55
N TYR A 73 -4.03 23.45 -4.49
CA TYR A 73 -2.81 23.97 -5.10
C TYR A 73 -3.05 25.22 -5.96
N ARG A 74 -4.19 25.31 -6.63
CA ARG A 74 -4.60 26.49 -7.44
C ARG A 74 -4.93 27.70 -6.59
N ARG A 75 -5.32 27.52 -5.29
CA ARG A 75 -5.56 28.63 -4.37
C ARG A 75 -4.23 29.34 -4.02
N ARG A 76 -4.30 30.63 -3.64
CA ARG A 76 -3.13 31.40 -3.15
C ARG A 76 -2.67 30.90 -1.77
N GLU A 77 -2.10 29.70 -1.74
CA GLU A 77 -1.55 29.11 -0.51
C GLU A 77 -0.06 29.47 -0.35
N SER A 78 0.41 29.47 0.91
CA SER A 78 1.82 29.70 1.21
C SER A 78 2.72 28.65 0.55
N LYS A 79 3.96 29.02 0.17
CA LYS A 79 4.93 28.11 -0.45
C LYS A 79 5.13 26.82 0.33
N ARG A 80 5.12 26.89 1.68
CA ARG A 80 5.23 25.75 2.61
C ARG A 80 4.08 24.75 2.45
N LYS A 81 2.85 25.25 2.33
CA LYS A 81 1.68 24.39 2.11
C LYS A 81 1.71 23.74 0.73
N LYS A 82 2.24 24.43 -0.30
CA LYS A 82 2.34 23.90 -1.67
C LYS A 82 3.29 22.71 -1.76
N SER A 83 4.45 22.71 -1.08
CA SER A 83 5.37 21.58 -1.05
C SER A 83 4.73 20.34 -0.48
N PHE A 84 4.05 20.47 0.65
CA PHE A 84 3.34 19.34 1.27
C PHE A 84 2.17 18.82 0.43
N LEU A 85 1.38 19.72 -0.17
CA LEU A 85 0.31 19.32 -1.08
C LEU A 85 0.86 18.57 -2.29
N LEU A 86 2.03 18.98 -2.79
CA LEU A 86 2.71 18.29 -3.88
C LEU A 86 3.07 16.85 -3.49
N CYS A 87 3.60 16.64 -2.29
CA CYS A 87 3.93 15.29 -1.80
C CYS A 87 2.66 14.41 -1.68
N ILE A 88 1.57 14.95 -1.13
CA ILE A 88 0.29 14.21 -1.06
C ILE A 88 -0.23 13.86 -2.46
N GLY A 89 -0.18 14.81 -3.39
CA GLY A 89 -0.62 14.55 -4.76
C GLY A 89 0.24 13.52 -5.48
N TRP A 90 1.55 13.54 -5.22
CA TRP A 90 2.49 12.56 -5.78
C TRP A 90 2.28 11.16 -5.19
N LEU A 91 2.01 11.07 -3.89
CA LEU A 91 1.66 9.80 -3.23
C LEU A 91 0.35 9.23 -3.79
N ALA A 92 -0.70 10.04 -3.86
CA ALA A 92 -1.98 9.61 -4.42
C ALA A 92 -1.86 9.18 -5.89
N LEU A 93 -1.01 9.84 -6.69
CA LEU A 93 -0.71 9.43 -8.07
C LEU A 93 0.02 8.09 -8.10
N THR A 94 1.03 7.90 -7.24
CA THR A 94 1.79 6.66 -7.11
C THR A 94 0.88 5.48 -6.79
N ASP A 95 0.02 5.63 -5.78
CA ASP A 95 -0.91 4.60 -5.34
C ASP A 95 -1.96 4.29 -6.41
N LEU A 96 -2.51 5.31 -7.07
CA LEU A 96 -3.50 5.15 -8.14
C LEU A 96 -2.92 4.38 -9.33
N VAL A 97 -1.72 4.77 -9.80
CA VAL A 97 -1.08 4.11 -10.94
C VAL A 97 -0.69 2.68 -10.57
N GLY A 98 -0.13 2.45 -9.39
CA GLY A 98 0.20 1.11 -8.90
C GLY A 98 -1.02 0.18 -8.90
N GLN A 99 -2.14 0.63 -8.37
CA GLN A 99 -3.39 -0.14 -8.34
C GLN A 99 -3.96 -0.41 -9.74
N LEU A 100 -3.94 0.57 -10.63
CA LEU A 100 -4.43 0.41 -11.99
C LEU A 100 -3.59 -0.59 -12.82
N LEU A 101 -2.32 -0.74 -12.49
CA LEU A 101 -1.43 -1.69 -13.16
C LEU A 101 -1.49 -3.10 -12.55
N THR A 102 -1.65 -3.22 -11.23
CA THR A 102 -1.61 -4.52 -10.55
C THR A 102 -2.98 -5.19 -10.41
N SER A 103 -4.02 -4.44 -10.04
CA SER A 103 -5.34 -5.03 -9.76
C SER A 103 -5.99 -5.70 -10.96
N PRO A 104 -5.95 -5.15 -12.20
CA PRO A 104 -6.51 -5.83 -13.36
C PRO A 104 -5.84 -7.18 -13.64
N VAL A 105 -4.52 -7.29 -13.45
CA VAL A 105 -3.78 -8.54 -13.64
C VAL A 105 -4.26 -9.60 -12.64
N VAL A 106 -4.37 -9.24 -11.36
CA VAL A 106 -4.88 -10.15 -10.33
C VAL A 106 -6.32 -10.57 -10.63
N ILE A 107 -7.19 -9.62 -10.98
CA ILE A 107 -8.58 -9.91 -11.32
C ILE A 107 -8.67 -10.85 -12.52
N LEU A 108 -7.85 -10.62 -13.57
CA LEU A 108 -7.79 -11.49 -14.75
C LEU A 108 -7.40 -12.91 -14.38
N VAL A 109 -6.37 -13.10 -13.55
CA VAL A 109 -5.93 -14.42 -13.08
C VAL A 109 -7.04 -15.14 -12.30
N TYR A 110 -7.76 -14.43 -11.43
CA TYR A 110 -8.89 -15.01 -10.69
C TYR A 110 -10.07 -15.39 -11.60
N LEU A 111 -10.38 -14.57 -12.60
CA LEU A 111 -11.51 -14.81 -13.51
C LEU A 111 -11.21 -15.89 -14.55
N SER A 112 -9.97 -15.98 -15.03
CA SER A 112 -9.59 -16.96 -16.04
C SER A 112 -9.65 -18.40 -15.53
N LYS A 113 -9.59 -18.61 -14.19
CA LYS A 113 -9.48 -19.93 -13.56
C LYS A 113 -8.30 -20.78 -14.09
N GLN A 114 -7.37 -20.16 -14.78
CA GLN A 114 -6.18 -20.80 -15.32
C GLN A 114 -5.01 -20.62 -14.35
N ARG A 115 -4.04 -21.51 -14.45
CA ARG A 115 -2.78 -21.36 -13.72
C ARG A 115 -1.99 -20.21 -14.31
N TRP A 116 -1.26 -19.48 -13.46
CA TRP A 116 -0.40 -18.38 -13.90
C TRP A 116 0.57 -18.81 -15.01
N GLU A 117 1.17 -20.03 -14.89
CA GLU A 117 2.10 -20.57 -15.87
C GLU A 117 1.47 -20.75 -17.27
N GLN A 118 0.16 -20.97 -17.34
CA GLN A 118 -0.57 -21.09 -18.61
C GLN A 118 -0.89 -19.71 -19.21
N LEU A 119 -1.11 -18.70 -18.37
CA LEU A 119 -1.37 -17.33 -18.81
C LEU A 119 -0.09 -16.61 -19.22
N ASP A 120 1.03 -16.95 -18.59
CA ASP A 120 2.34 -16.32 -18.81
C ASP A 120 3.45 -17.37 -19.00
N PRO A 121 3.48 -18.10 -20.13
CA PRO A 121 4.53 -19.08 -20.41
C PRO A 121 5.93 -18.44 -20.51
N SER A 122 5.98 -17.13 -20.79
CA SER A 122 7.23 -16.38 -20.96
C SER A 122 7.78 -15.78 -19.67
N GLY A 123 7.02 -15.77 -18.57
CA GLY A 123 7.38 -15.11 -17.31
C GLY A 123 7.39 -13.58 -17.35
N ARG A 124 6.98 -12.98 -18.49
CA ARG A 124 7.01 -11.52 -18.67
C ARG A 124 5.95 -10.81 -17.85
N LEU A 125 4.75 -11.40 -17.74
CA LEU A 125 3.67 -10.85 -16.92
C LEU A 125 4.05 -10.91 -15.45
N CYS A 126 4.69 -11.99 -14.99
CA CYS A 126 5.21 -12.12 -13.64
C CYS A 126 6.27 -11.05 -13.34
N THR A 127 7.24 -10.88 -14.25
CA THR A 127 8.25 -9.83 -14.13
C THR A 127 7.62 -8.43 -14.09
N PHE A 128 6.67 -8.14 -14.98
CA PHE A 128 5.95 -6.87 -14.99
C PHE A 128 5.19 -6.61 -13.68
N PHE A 129 4.49 -7.62 -13.20
CA PHE A 129 3.72 -7.52 -11.95
C PHE A 129 4.64 -7.30 -10.74
N GLY A 130 5.68 -8.10 -10.58
CA GLY A 130 6.66 -7.98 -9.48
C GLY A 130 7.40 -6.65 -9.51
N LEU A 131 7.82 -6.20 -10.71
CA LEU A 131 8.42 -4.89 -10.91
C LEU A 131 7.47 -3.77 -10.48
N THR A 132 6.22 -3.83 -10.93
CA THR A 132 5.20 -2.82 -10.59
C THR A 132 4.96 -2.77 -9.09
N MET A 133 4.78 -3.92 -8.43
CA MET A 133 4.61 -3.97 -6.97
C MET A 133 5.83 -3.40 -6.23
N THR A 134 7.03 -3.69 -6.69
CA THR A 134 8.27 -3.17 -6.09
C THR A 134 8.38 -1.66 -6.27
N VAL A 135 8.16 -1.14 -7.48
CA VAL A 135 8.24 0.30 -7.78
C VAL A 135 7.24 1.09 -6.95
N PHE A 136 5.97 0.75 -7.02
CA PHE A 136 4.92 1.54 -6.37
C PHE A 136 4.90 1.33 -4.86
N GLY A 137 5.23 0.13 -4.37
CA GLY A 137 5.35 -0.13 -2.95
C GLY A 137 6.48 0.66 -2.27
N LEU A 138 7.70 0.57 -2.76
CA LEU A 138 8.83 1.34 -2.21
C LEU A 138 8.67 2.85 -2.44
N SER A 139 8.14 3.28 -3.59
CA SER A 139 7.92 4.69 -3.85
C SER A 139 6.95 5.31 -2.86
N SER A 140 5.84 4.63 -2.51
CA SER A 140 4.90 5.10 -1.49
C SER A 140 5.58 5.26 -0.14
N LEU A 141 6.40 4.29 0.30
CA LEU A 141 7.16 4.38 1.55
C LEU A 141 8.15 5.55 1.55
N PHE A 142 8.91 5.74 0.48
CA PHE A 142 9.89 6.82 0.40
C PHE A 142 9.24 8.20 0.27
N ILE A 143 8.09 8.31 -0.41
CA ILE A 143 7.33 9.57 -0.48
C ILE A 143 6.76 9.91 0.90
N ALA A 144 6.23 8.93 1.65
CA ALA A 144 5.78 9.12 3.03
C ALA A 144 6.93 9.55 3.95
N SER A 145 8.12 8.96 3.79
CA SER A 145 9.33 9.34 4.49
C SER A 145 9.77 10.79 4.13
N ALA A 146 9.77 11.13 2.85
CA ALA A 146 10.08 12.50 2.39
C ALA A 146 9.10 13.53 2.95
N MET A 147 7.79 13.19 3.05
CA MET A 147 6.80 14.04 3.69
C MET A 147 7.08 14.23 5.20
N ALA A 148 7.48 13.18 5.90
CA ALA A 148 7.83 13.26 7.33
C ALA A 148 9.06 14.16 7.55
N VAL A 149 10.09 14.02 6.71
CA VAL A 149 11.28 14.89 6.71
C VAL A 149 10.89 16.35 6.41
N GLU A 150 10.09 16.58 5.38
CA GLU A 150 9.60 17.92 5.00
C GLU A 150 8.88 18.58 6.18
N ARG A 151 8.01 17.89 6.87
CA ARG A 151 7.30 18.37 8.05
C ARG A 151 8.25 18.68 9.20
N ALA A 152 9.17 17.78 9.49
CA ALA A 152 10.17 17.96 10.54
C ALA A 152 11.01 19.22 10.29
N LEU A 153 11.51 19.41 9.08
CA LEU A 153 12.28 20.59 8.70
C LEU A 153 11.46 21.87 8.75
N ALA A 154 10.23 21.85 8.24
CA ALA A 154 9.34 23.01 8.26
C ALA A 154 8.99 23.49 9.68
N ILE A 155 8.97 22.57 10.66
CA ILE A 155 8.63 22.88 12.05
C ILE A 155 9.89 23.16 12.87
N ARG A 156 10.94 22.36 12.75
CA ARG A 156 12.14 22.49 13.60
C ARG A 156 13.09 23.58 13.13
N ALA A 157 13.26 23.73 11.81
CA ALA A 157 14.20 24.68 11.20
C ALA A 157 13.50 25.60 10.17
N PRO A 158 12.54 26.46 10.60
CA PRO A 158 11.69 27.23 9.68
C PRO A 158 12.46 28.23 8.82
N HIS A 159 13.56 28.81 9.31
CA HIS A 159 14.40 29.75 8.55
C HIS A 159 15.16 29.02 7.43
N TRP A 160 15.82 27.91 7.78
CA TRP A 160 16.51 27.08 6.81
C TRP A 160 15.55 26.54 5.75
N TYR A 161 14.38 26.05 6.18
CA TYR A 161 13.33 25.56 5.29
C TYR A 161 12.88 26.64 4.29
N ALA A 162 12.68 27.86 4.74
CA ALA A 162 12.21 28.97 3.89
C ALA A 162 13.23 29.35 2.81
N SER A 163 14.54 29.23 3.11
CA SER A 163 15.62 29.59 2.18
C SER A 163 15.91 28.46 1.17
N HIS A 164 15.89 27.19 1.59
CA HIS A 164 16.37 26.06 0.79
C HIS A 164 15.24 25.22 0.16
N MET A 165 14.12 25.01 0.86
CA MET A 165 13.04 24.14 0.40
C MET A 165 12.06 24.89 -0.53
N LYS A 166 12.46 25.01 -1.78
CA LYS A 166 11.59 25.50 -2.86
C LYS A 166 10.79 24.36 -3.46
N THR A 167 9.62 24.66 -4.03
CA THR A 167 8.76 23.64 -4.72
C THR A 167 9.52 22.87 -5.80
N ARG A 168 10.54 23.49 -6.44
CA ARG A 168 11.41 22.79 -7.41
C ARG A 168 12.24 21.70 -6.74
N ALA A 169 12.81 21.96 -5.56
CA ALA A 169 13.58 20.98 -4.80
C ALA A 169 12.69 19.78 -4.40
N THR A 170 11.47 20.04 -3.92
CA THR A 170 10.52 18.97 -3.59
C THR A 170 10.19 18.09 -4.81
N ARG A 171 9.94 18.71 -5.98
CA ARG A 171 9.70 17.96 -7.22
C ARG A 171 10.92 17.12 -7.62
N ALA A 172 12.12 17.68 -7.52
CA ALA A 172 13.35 16.98 -7.85
C ALA A 172 13.56 15.74 -6.92
N VAL A 173 13.30 15.90 -5.62
CA VAL A 173 13.36 14.80 -4.65
C VAL A 173 12.34 13.71 -4.99
N LEU A 174 11.09 14.06 -5.25
CA LEU A 174 10.04 13.09 -5.57
C LEU A 174 10.31 12.34 -6.87
N LEU A 175 10.78 13.06 -7.91
CA LEU A 175 11.20 12.45 -9.17
C LEU A 175 12.43 11.56 -8.97
N GLY A 176 13.41 12.03 -8.20
CA GLY A 176 14.60 11.23 -7.85
C GLY A 176 14.26 9.94 -7.12
N VAL A 177 13.30 9.97 -6.20
CA VAL A 177 12.78 8.76 -5.54
C VAL A 177 12.23 7.78 -6.56
N TRP A 178 11.37 8.22 -7.47
CA TRP A 178 10.79 7.34 -8.49
C TRP A 178 11.86 6.73 -9.40
N LEU A 179 12.82 7.53 -9.87
CA LEU A 179 13.88 7.07 -10.73
C LEU A 179 14.82 6.07 -10.02
N ALA A 180 15.17 6.35 -8.76
CA ALA A 180 16.01 5.47 -7.97
C ALA A 180 15.32 4.12 -7.67
N VAL A 181 14.04 4.16 -7.29
CA VAL A 181 13.25 2.95 -7.03
C VAL A 181 13.02 2.15 -8.33
N LEU A 182 12.77 2.83 -9.46
CA LEU A 182 12.64 2.18 -10.75
C LEU A 182 13.96 1.49 -11.15
N ALA A 183 15.10 2.17 -11.01
CA ALA A 183 16.41 1.57 -11.28
C ALA A 183 16.67 0.35 -10.40
N PHE A 184 16.33 0.41 -9.11
CA PHE A 184 16.41 -0.74 -8.22
C PHE A 184 15.49 -1.89 -8.67
N ALA A 185 14.22 -1.61 -8.99
CA ALA A 185 13.24 -2.62 -9.39
C ALA A 185 13.57 -3.29 -10.74
N LEU A 186 14.39 -2.66 -11.59
CA LEU A 186 14.89 -3.22 -12.84
C LEU A 186 16.06 -4.20 -12.67
N LEU A 187 16.65 -4.31 -11.48
CA LEU A 187 17.78 -5.23 -11.23
C LEU A 187 17.48 -6.68 -11.64
N PRO A 188 16.29 -7.26 -11.38
CA PRO A 188 15.96 -8.59 -11.87
C PRO A 188 15.95 -8.73 -13.40
N VAL A 189 15.58 -7.68 -14.11
CA VAL A 189 15.65 -7.67 -15.59
C VAL A 189 17.09 -7.68 -16.07
N LEU A 190 18.00 -7.13 -15.27
CA LEU A 190 19.46 -7.13 -15.55
C LEU A 190 20.16 -8.39 -15.01
N GLY A 191 19.41 -9.36 -14.45
CA GLY A 191 19.95 -10.63 -13.94
C GLY A 191 20.35 -10.63 -12.48
N VAL A 192 20.04 -9.57 -11.70
CA VAL A 192 20.30 -9.51 -10.27
C VAL A 192 18.99 -9.67 -9.49
N GLY A 193 18.74 -10.87 -9.01
CA GLY A 193 17.47 -11.24 -8.37
C GLY A 193 16.44 -11.75 -9.38
N GLN A 194 15.28 -12.14 -8.88
CA GLN A 194 14.17 -12.67 -9.70
C GLN A 194 12.83 -12.29 -9.09
N TYR A 195 11.82 -12.13 -9.95
CA TYR A 195 10.42 -12.12 -9.58
C TYR A 195 9.85 -13.51 -9.82
N THR A 196 9.20 -14.08 -8.84
CA THR A 196 8.62 -15.42 -8.88
C THR A 196 7.17 -15.43 -8.47
N ILE A 197 6.45 -16.44 -8.94
CA ILE A 197 5.05 -16.66 -8.58
C ILE A 197 5.00 -17.05 -7.11
N GLN A 198 4.17 -16.35 -6.35
CA GLN A 198 4.00 -16.52 -4.92
C GLN A 198 2.73 -17.30 -4.59
N TRP A 199 2.72 -17.97 -3.43
CA TRP A 199 1.52 -18.64 -2.93
C TRP A 199 0.34 -17.67 -2.80
N PRO A 200 -0.88 -18.00 -3.25
CA PRO A 200 -1.38 -19.27 -3.81
C PRO A 200 -1.25 -19.43 -5.35
N GLY A 201 -0.37 -18.72 -6.03
CA GLY A 201 -0.17 -18.81 -7.47
C GLY A 201 -0.95 -17.76 -8.27
N THR A 202 -1.37 -16.67 -7.63
CA THR A 202 -2.21 -15.61 -8.23
C THR A 202 -1.50 -14.26 -8.37
N TRP A 203 -0.25 -14.17 -7.95
CA TRP A 203 0.54 -12.94 -7.95
C TRP A 203 2.04 -13.26 -7.95
N CYS A 204 2.85 -12.28 -8.32
CA CYS A 204 4.32 -12.39 -8.38
C CYS A 204 4.98 -11.35 -7.50
N PHE A 205 6.10 -11.73 -6.90
CA PHE A 205 6.91 -10.82 -6.08
C PHE A 205 8.37 -11.27 -6.04
N ILE A 206 9.17 -10.59 -5.23
CA ILE A 206 10.61 -10.83 -5.06
C ILE A 206 10.83 -12.24 -4.52
N SER A 207 11.70 -13.01 -5.17
CA SER A 207 12.15 -14.32 -4.71
C SER A 207 13.09 -14.17 -3.51
N THR A 208 12.83 -14.94 -2.46
CA THR A 208 13.66 -14.98 -1.23
C THR A 208 14.45 -16.28 -1.10
N GLY A 209 14.22 -17.26 -2.00
CA GLY A 209 14.73 -18.61 -1.88
C GLY A 209 15.87 -18.96 -2.85
N ARG A 210 16.50 -20.10 -2.56
CA ARG A 210 17.39 -20.78 -3.49
C ARG A 210 16.52 -21.47 -4.57
N GLY A 211 16.83 -21.25 -5.85
CA GLY A 211 16.25 -22.05 -6.93
C GLY A 211 16.61 -23.52 -6.76
N ASP A 212 15.61 -24.40 -6.76
CA ASP A 212 15.74 -25.85 -6.54
C ASP A 212 16.52 -26.58 -7.65
N ASN A 213 16.84 -25.93 -8.75
CA ASN A 213 17.39 -26.57 -9.94
C ASN A 213 18.90 -26.36 -10.07
N GLY A 214 19.72 -26.77 -9.09
CA GLY A 214 21.16 -26.90 -9.31
C GLY A 214 21.88 -25.73 -10.02
N THR A 215 21.15 -24.66 -10.33
CA THR A 215 21.61 -23.46 -11.02
C THR A 215 22.57 -22.71 -10.12
N SER A 216 23.68 -22.35 -10.71
CA SER A 216 24.89 -21.78 -10.16
C SER A 216 24.67 -20.89 -8.92
N SER A 217 25.55 -20.99 -7.94
CA SER A 217 25.58 -20.19 -6.69
C SER A 217 25.44 -18.67 -6.92
N SER A 218 25.73 -18.18 -8.10
CA SER A 218 25.58 -16.79 -8.53
C SER A 218 24.12 -16.30 -8.49
N HIS A 219 23.14 -17.09 -8.95
CA HIS A 219 21.72 -16.73 -8.91
C HIS A 219 21.15 -16.61 -7.49
N ASN A 220 21.64 -17.45 -6.57
CA ASN A 220 21.21 -17.41 -5.18
C ASN A 220 21.65 -16.13 -4.48
N TRP A 221 22.86 -15.65 -4.75
CA TRP A 221 23.34 -14.38 -4.20
C TRP A 221 22.56 -13.18 -4.74
N GLY A 222 22.19 -13.17 -6.02
CA GLY A 222 21.37 -12.12 -6.62
C GLY A 222 19.98 -12.00 -5.96
N ASN A 223 19.32 -13.13 -5.73
CA ASN A 223 18.02 -13.15 -5.04
C ASN A 223 18.12 -12.65 -3.61
N LEU A 224 19.13 -13.14 -2.86
CA LEU A 224 19.38 -12.73 -1.48
C LEU A 224 19.70 -11.23 -1.39
N PHE A 225 20.56 -10.72 -2.26
CA PHE A 225 20.94 -9.31 -2.31
C PHE A 225 19.71 -8.44 -2.61
N PHE A 226 18.92 -8.79 -3.64
CA PHE A 226 17.76 -8.02 -4.06
C PHE A 226 16.67 -7.99 -2.97
N ALA A 227 16.34 -9.14 -2.39
CA ALA A 227 15.36 -9.25 -1.32
C ALA A 227 15.81 -8.53 -0.03
N SER A 228 17.08 -8.69 0.35
CA SER A 228 17.64 -8.02 1.53
C SER A 228 17.66 -6.51 1.37
N THR A 229 18.04 -6.02 0.19
CA THR A 229 18.06 -4.59 -0.11
C THR A 229 16.64 -4.01 -0.08
N PHE A 230 15.64 -4.70 -0.64
CA PHE A 230 14.24 -4.29 -0.55
C PHE A 230 13.78 -4.17 0.91
N ALA A 231 14.01 -5.19 1.72
CA ALA A 231 13.63 -5.20 3.14
C ALA A 231 14.33 -4.09 3.93
N PHE A 232 15.64 -3.91 3.71
CA PHE A 232 16.42 -2.85 4.34
C PHE A 232 15.93 -1.45 3.97
N LEU A 233 15.70 -1.18 2.68
CA LEU A 233 15.20 0.10 2.20
C LEU A 233 13.81 0.42 2.76
N GLY A 234 12.93 -0.58 2.83
CA GLY A 234 11.60 -0.43 3.43
C GLY A 234 11.67 -0.09 4.93
N LEU A 235 12.49 -0.83 5.69
CA LEU A 235 12.69 -0.57 7.13
C LEU A 235 13.35 0.78 7.39
N LEU A 236 14.30 1.18 6.57
CA LEU A 236 14.94 2.48 6.65
C LEU A 236 13.91 3.61 6.44
N ALA A 237 13.06 3.49 5.43
CA ALA A 237 11.99 4.46 5.18
C ALA A 237 11.01 4.56 6.36
N LEU A 238 10.61 3.42 6.95
CA LEU A 238 9.78 3.41 8.16
C LEU A 238 10.50 4.09 9.34
N ALA A 239 11.77 3.75 9.59
CA ALA A 239 12.53 4.34 10.68
C ALA A 239 12.67 5.87 10.56
N ILE A 240 12.96 6.37 9.34
CA ILE A 240 13.03 7.81 9.06
C ILE A 240 11.65 8.45 9.29
N THR A 241 10.57 7.84 8.82
CA THR A 241 9.21 8.33 9.01
C THR A 241 8.87 8.45 10.50
N PHE A 242 9.18 7.43 11.29
CA PHE A 242 8.98 7.44 12.74
C PHE A 242 9.80 8.52 13.43
N ALA A 243 11.11 8.55 13.19
CA ALA A 243 12.00 9.52 13.81
C ALA A 243 11.57 10.97 13.52
N CYS A 244 11.26 11.28 12.26
CA CYS A 244 10.84 12.60 11.84
C CYS A 244 9.47 13.01 12.42
N ASN A 245 8.49 12.11 12.43
CA ASN A 245 7.17 12.40 12.97
C ASN A 245 7.21 12.57 14.50
N LEU A 246 7.95 11.71 15.23
CA LEU A 246 8.14 11.87 16.67
C LEU A 246 8.86 13.19 17.00
N ALA A 247 9.91 13.53 16.25
CA ALA A 247 10.61 14.80 16.39
C ALA A 247 9.69 16.00 16.15
N THR A 248 8.80 15.90 15.18
CA THR A 248 7.78 16.91 14.86
C THR A 248 6.76 17.06 15.98
N ILE A 249 6.22 15.96 16.51
CA ILE A 249 5.29 15.95 17.62
C ILE A 249 5.92 16.57 18.86
N LYS A 250 7.15 16.17 19.23
CA LYS A 250 7.89 16.77 20.34
C LYS A 250 8.05 18.29 20.17
N ALA A 251 8.44 18.75 18.98
CA ALA A 251 8.60 20.18 18.72
C ALA A 251 7.27 20.95 18.80
N LEU A 252 6.17 20.37 18.33
CA LEU A 252 4.83 20.96 18.42
C LEU A 252 4.38 21.09 19.88
N VAL A 253 4.51 20.02 20.65
CA VAL A 253 4.13 20.00 22.08
C VAL A 253 4.95 21.00 22.89
N SER A 254 6.29 21.07 22.67
CA SER A 254 7.16 22.06 23.34
C SER A 254 6.73 23.49 23.03
N ARG A 255 6.45 23.82 21.76
CA ARG A 255 5.97 25.16 21.39
C ARG A 255 4.60 25.47 21.98
N CYS A 256 3.70 24.48 22.10
CA CYS A 256 2.41 24.67 22.71
C CYS A 256 2.56 24.99 24.19
N ARG A 257 3.41 24.27 24.94
CA ARG A 257 3.73 24.51 26.34
C ARG A 257 4.34 25.92 26.57
N ALA A 258 5.31 26.31 25.74
CA ALA A 258 5.94 27.64 25.85
C ALA A 258 4.92 28.78 25.63
N LYS A 259 3.99 28.63 24.69
CA LYS A 259 2.93 29.64 24.45
C LYS A 259 1.86 29.64 25.52
N ALA A 260 1.53 28.50 26.11
CA ALA A 260 0.62 28.40 27.22
C ALA A 260 1.17 29.15 28.47
N ALA A 261 2.47 29.06 28.72
CA ALA A 261 3.16 29.78 29.77
C ALA A 261 3.17 31.32 29.56
N ALA A 262 3.12 31.77 28.29
CA ALA A 262 3.15 33.22 27.94
C ALA A 262 1.76 33.89 27.91
N SER A 263 0.72 33.28 28.44
CA SER A 263 -0.64 33.85 28.67
C SER A 263 -1.39 34.35 27.42
N GLN A 264 -1.06 33.99 26.22
CA GLN A 264 -1.75 34.43 24.99
C GLN A 264 -2.42 33.30 24.22
N SER A 265 -3.77 33.40 24.09
CA SER A 265 -4.56 32.61 23.10
C SER A 265 -4.26 31.09 23.03
N SER A 266 -4.13 30.45 24.22
CA SER A 266 -3.66 29.08 24.36
C SER A 266 -4.58 28.00 23.74
N ALA A 267 -5.88 28.19 23.74
CA ALA A 267 -6.88 27.20 23.35
C ALA A 267 -6.82 26.87 21.83
N GLN A 268 -6.68 27.88 20.95
CA GLN A 268 -6.64 27.69 19.50
C GLN A 268 -5.34 27.01 19.04
N TRP A 269 -4.20 27.39 19.63
CA TRP A 269 -2.90 26.78 19.35
C TRP A 269 -2.82 25.33 19.86
N GLY A 270 -3.37 25.08 21.06
CA GLY A 270 -3.48 23.73 21.60
C GLY A 270 -4.25 22.80 20.65
N ARG A 271 -5.38 23.26 20.15
CA ARG A 271 -6.23 22.50 19.21
C ARG A 271 -5.48 22.16 17.91
N ILE A 272 -4.84 23.15 17.26
CA ILE A 272 -4.09 22.94 15.98
C ILE A 272 -2.92 21.96 16.19
N THR A 273 -2.23 22.07 17.32
CA THR A 273 -1.11 21.18 17.67
C THR A 273 -1.57 19.76 17.88
N THR A 274 -2.68 19.58 18.63
CA THR A 274 -3.25 18.25 18.89
C THR A 274 -3.76 17.60 17.59
N GLU A 275 -4.47 18.33 16.74
CA GLU A 275 -4.95 17.82 15.45
C GLU A 275 -3.78 17.37 14.56
N THR A 276 -2.70 18.14 14.49
CA THR A 276 -1.50 17.76 13.71
C THR A 276 -0.79 16.56 14.31
N ALA A 277 -0.67 16.48 15.64
CA ALA A 277 -0.04 15.35 16.31
C ALA A 277 -0.82 14.05 16.09
N ILE A 278 -2.15 14.09 16.20
CA ILE A 278 -3.03 12.94 15.92
C ILE A 278 -2.88 12.50 14.47
N GLN A 279 -2.81 13.44 13.50
CA GLN A 279 -2.59 13.13 12.10
C GLN A 279 -1.26 12.39 11.88
N LEU A 280 -0.17 12.88 12.44
CA LEU A 280 1.14 12.26 12.31
C LEU A 280 1.18 10.87 12.97
N MET A 281 0.55 10.72 14.12
CA MET A 281 0.41 9.40 14.77
C MET A 281 -0.42 8.43 13.92
N GLY A 282 -1.52 8.88 13.35
CA GLY A 282 -2.35 8.06 12.46
C GLY A 282 -1.57 7.55 11.26
N ILE A 283 -0.79 8.40 10.61
CA ILE A 283 0.09 8.02 9.50
C ILE A 283 1.12 6.97 9.94
N MET A 284 1.79 7.17 11.08
CA MET A 284 2.75 6.21 11.61
C MET A 284 2.11 4.86 11.89
N CYS A 285 0.93 4.84 12.52
CA CYS A 285 0.22 3.60 12.82
C CYS A 285 -0.16 2.84 11.55
N VAL A 286 -0.74 3.52 10.56
CA VAL A 286 -1.15 2.88 9.29
C VAL A 286 0.06 2.31 8.56
N LEU A 287 1.11 3.10 8.36
CA LEU A 287 2.34 2.62 7.71
C LEU A 287 2.95 1.42 8.43
N SER A 288 3.01 1.46 9.77
CA SER A 288 3.59 0.35 10.53
C SER A 288 2.77 -0.91 10.45
N VAL A 289 1.45 -0.82 10.64
CA VAL A 289 0.55 -1.99 10.56
C VAL A 289 0.56 -2.58 9.15
N CYS A 290 0.59 -1.74 8.13
CA CYS A 290 0.55 -2.20 6.75
C CYS A 290 1.88 -2.80 6.28
N TRP A 291 3.02 -2.19 6.60
CA TRP A 291 4.30 -2.57 6.01
C TRP A 291 5.18 -3.45 6.89
N SER A 292 5.16 -3.28 8.23
CA SER A 292 6.04 -4.05 9.11
C SER A 292 5.87 -5.56 8.98
N PRO A 293 4.64 -6.13 8.86
CA PRO A 293 4.49 -7.57 8.72
C PRO A 293 5.20 -8.13 7.48
N LEU A 294 5.09 -7.45 6.34
CA LEU A 294 5.73 -7.86 5.09
C LEU A 294 7.25 -7.81 5.21
N LEU A 295 7.80 -6.68 5.70
CA LEU A 295 9.25 -6.50 5.81
C LEU A 295 9.88 -7.47 6.81
N ILE A 296 9.23 -7.72 7.94
CA ILE A 296 9.67 -8.69 8.94
C ILE A 296 9.64 -10.11 8.39
N MET A 297 8.56 -10.48 7.68
CA MET A 297 8.46 -11.80 7.05
C MET A 297 9.52 -12.01 5.97
N MET A 298 9.79 -11.00 5.14
CA MET A 298 10.88 -11.07 4.16
C MET A 298 12.23 -11.31 4.84
N LEU A 299 12.54 -10.58 5.91
CA LEU A 299 13.78 -10.81 6.68
C LEU A 299 13.82 -12.24 7.26
N LYS A 300 12.71 -12.70 7.86
CA LYS A 300 12.65 -14.07 8.41
C LYS A 300 12.90 -15.11 7.31
N MET A 301 12.31 -14.96 6.13
CA MET A 301 12.50 -15.87 5.00
C MET A 301 13.94 -15.85 4.48
N ILE A 302 14.56 -14.66 4.42
CA ILE A 302 15.96 -14.48 4.04
C ILE A 302 16.89 -15.17 5.03
N PHE A 303 16.70 -14.97 6.34
CA PHE A 303 17.54 -15.60 7.38
C PHE A 303 17.37 -17.11 7.43
N ASN A 304 16.15 -17.62 7.29
CA ASN A 304 15.86 -19.06 7.31
C ASN A 304 16.12 -19.73 5.96
N GLN A 305 16.49 -18.96 4.93
CA GLN A 305 16.67 -19.44 3.55
C GLN A 305 15.45 -20.23 3.02
N THR A 306 14.24 -19.86 3.48
CA THR A 306 12.99 -20.48 3.07
C THR A 306 12.41 -19.75 1.87
N SER A 307 11.85 -20.53 0.93
CA SER A 307 11.12 -20.03 -0.24
C SER A 307 9.63 -20.32 -0.10
N VAL A 308 8.79 -19.35 -0.49
CA VAL A 308 7.32 -19.50 -0.49
C VAL A 308 6.84 -20.41 -1.65
N GLU A 309 7.75 -20.79 -2.55
CA GLU A 309 7.44 -21.66 -3.69
C GLU A 309 7.05 -23.09 -3.23
N HIS A 310 7.52 -23.53 -2.08
CA HIS A 310 7.38 -24.91 -1.57
C HIS A 310 6.34 -25.06 -0.44
N CYS A 311 5.29 -24.27 -0.44
CA CYS A 311 4.26 -24.28 0.61
C CYS A 311 3.38 -25.55 0.70
N LYS A 312 3.52 -26.49 -0.22
CA LYS A 312 2.58 -27.60 -0.38
C LYS A 312 2.87 -28.86 0.44
N THR A 313 4.07 -28.97 1.02
CA THR A 313 4.53 -30.25 1.58
C THR A 313 4.49 -30.34 3.11
N ASP A 314 4.34 -29.21 3.81
CA ASP A 314 4.44 -29.20 5.26
C ASP A 314 3.44 -28.23 5.89
N THR A 315 2.66 -28.70 6.87
CA THR A 315 1.64 -27.90 7.58
C THR A 315 2.22 -26.68 8.28
N GLY A 316 3.48 -26.75 8.76
CA GLY A 316 4.18 -25.61 9.37
C GLY A 316 4.51 -24.52 8.34
N LYS A 317 5.01 -24.91 7.17
CA LYS A 317 5.32 -24.00 6.08
C LYS A 317 4.07 -23.35 5.48
N GLN A 318 2.95 -24.05 5.44
CA GLN A 318 1.67 -23.50 4.96
C GLN A 318 1.19 -22.33 5.81
N LYS A 319 1.38 -22.34 7.13
CA LYS A 319 1.05 -21.20 8.01
C LYS A 319 1.92 -19.96 7.68
N GLU A 320 3.21 -20.15 7.42
CA GLU A 320 4.11 -19.05 7.03
C GLU A 320 3.72 -18.44 5.69
N CYS A 321 3.35 -19.26 4.72
CA CYS A 321 2.89 -18.80 3.41
C CYS A 321 1.58 -18.04 3.48
N ASN A 322 0.62 -18.50 4.27
CA ASN A 322 -0.62 -17.79 4.50
C ASN A 322 -0.40 -16.46 5.22
N PHE A 323 0.51 -16.44 6.18
CA PHE A 323 0.87 -15.19 6.87
C PHE A 323 1.57 -14.20 5.92
N PHE A 324 2.45 -14.67 5.02
CA PHE A 324 3.07 -13.84 4.00
C PHE A 324 2.03 -13.23 3.04
N LEU A 325 1.05 -14.02 2.61
CA LEU A 325 -0.07 -13.52 1.80
C LEU A 325 -0.87 -12.44 2.53
N ILE A 326 -1.15 -12.63 3.82
CA ILE A 326 -1.83 -11.62 4.65
C ILE A 326 -0.97 -10.36 4.75
N ALA A 327 0.34 -10.50 4.96
CA ALA A 327 1.27 -9.38 5.07
C ALA A 327 1.33 -8.54 3.78
N VAL A 328 1.33 -9.20 2.61
CA VAL A 328 1.27 -8.50 1.30
C VAL A 328 -0.07 -7.79 1.11
N ARG A 329 -1.18 -8.42 1.49
CA ARG A 329 -2.49 -7.77 1.44
C ARG A 329 -2.57 -6.56 2.36
N LEU A 330 -1.97 -6.61 3.54
CA LEU A 330 -1.86 -5.47 4.45
C LEU A 330 -1.02 -4.35 3.81
N ALA A 331 0.12 -4.68 3.20
CA ALA A 331 0.93 -3.69 2.49
C ALA A 331 0.16 -3.03 1.33
N SER A 332 -0.64 -3.80 0.60
CA SER A 332 -1.51 -3.28 -0.46
C SER A 332 -2.65 -2.39 0.08
N LEU A 333 -3.14 -2.65 1.30
CA LEU A 333 -4.14 -1.79 1.95
C LEU A 333 -3.62 -0.39 2.23
N ASN A 334 -2.30 -0.21 2.38
CA ASN A 334 -1.71 1.13 2.56
C ASN A 334 -2.11 2.07 1.43
N GLN A 335 -2.05 1.61 0.18
CA GLN A 335 -2.41 2.41 -1.00
C GLN A 335 -3.89 2.88 -0.99
N ILE A 336 -4.76 2.16 -0.30
CA ILE A 336 -6.16 2.53 -0.13
C ILE A 336 -6.32 3.47 1.07
N LEU A 337 -5.63 3.21 2.16
CA LEU A 337 -5.78 3.94 3.42
C LEU A 337 -5.11 5.32 3.39
N ASP A 338 -4.02 5.47 2.65
CA ASP A 338 -3.27 6.71 2.56
C ASP A 338 -4.15 7.93 2.24
N PRO A 339 -4.98 7.95 1.19
CA PRO A 339 -5.82 9.10 0.90
C PRO A 339 -6.81 9.39 2.03
N TRP A 340 -7.36 8.37 2.68
CA TRP A 340 -8.32 8.53 3.77
C TRP A 340 -7.66 9.09 5.03
N VAL A 341 -6.45 8.66 5.36
CA VAL A 341 -5.67 9.21 6.48
C VAL A 341 -5.41 10.70 6.26
N TYR A 342 -5.01 11.10 5.05
CA TYR A 342 -4.78 12.51 4.73
C TYR A 342 -6.06 13.34 4.64
N LEU A 343 -7.17 12.75 4.19
CA LEU A 343 -8.45 13.45 4.01
C LEU A 343 -9.25 13.55 5.31
N LEU A 344 -9.40 12.46 6.05
CA LEU A 344 -10.19 12.41 7.29
C LEU A 344 -9.52 13.18 8.42
N LEU A 345 -8.20 13.08 8.53
CA LEU A 345 -7.45 13.83 9.55
C LEU A 345 -7.31 15.31 9.18
N ARG A 346 -7.64 15.69 7.96
CA ARG A 346 -7.75 17.10 7.54
C ARG A 346 -9.13 17.68 7.89
N LYS A 347 -9.62 17.42 9.11
CA LYS A 347 -10.88 17.99 9.66
C LYS A 347 -11.01 19.51 9.48
N ILE A 348 -9.89 20.21 9.28
CA ILE A 348 -9.84 21.65 8.97
C ILE A 348 -10.59 21.97 7.66
N LEU A 349 -10.54 21.11 6.66
CA LEU A 349 -11.31 21.29 5.41
C LEU A 349 -12.80 21.02 5.63
N LEU A 350 -13.14 19.94 6.33
CA LEU A 350 -14.54 19.59 6.63
C LEU A 350 -15.21 20.62 7.53
N ARG A 351 -14.52 21.17 8.55
CA ARG A 351 -15.06 22.22 9.41
C ARG A 351 -15.25 23.54 8.67
N LYS A 352 -14.33 23.94 7.79
CA LYS A 352 -14.55 25.12 6.94
C LYS A 352 -15.74 24.93 5.98
N PHE A 353 -15.96 23.74 5.45
CA PHE A 353 -17.16 23.46 4.65
C PHE A 353 -18.44 23.51 5.49
N CYS A 354 -18.44 23.00 6.71
CA CYS A 354 -19.58 23.11 7.63
C CYS A 354 -19.81 24.55 8.08
N GLN A 355 -18.76 25.32 8.36
CA GLN A 355 -18.89 26.74 8.73
C GLN A 355 -19.38 27.59 7.55
N ILE A 356 -18.90 27.35 6.34
CA ILE A 356 -19.38 28.06 5.14
C ILE A 356 -20.85 27.72 4.88
N ARG A 357 -21.26 26.47 5.05
CA ARG A 357 -22.66 26.05 4.92
C ARG A 357 -23.56 26.67 5.99
N TYR A 358 -23.08 26.79 7.22
CA TYR A 358 -23.79 27.45 8.30
C TYR A 358 -23.92 28.95 8.06
N HIS A 359 -22.87 29.64 7.60
CA HIS A 359 -22.93 31.06 7.22
C HIS A 359 -23.84 31.30 6.00
N THR A 360 -23.80 30.46 4.97
CA THR A 360 -24.68 30.58 3.80
C THR A 360 -26.14 30.37 4.17
N ASN A 361 -26.43 29.42 5.04
CA ASN A 361 -27.80 29.19 5.52
C ASN A 361 -28.33 30.34 6.40
N ASN A 362 -27.46 30.95 7.21
CA ASN A 362 -27.84 32.11 8.02
C ASN A 362 -28.04 33.38 7.17
N TYR A 363 -27.26 33.57 6.10
CA TYR A 363 -27.51 34.66 5.14
C TYR A 363 -28.80 34.45 4.36
N ALA A 364 -29.11 33.22 3.95
CA ALA A 364 -30.35 32.88 3.27
C ALA A 364 -31.58 33.10 4.16
N SER A 365 -31.49 32.73 5.46
CA SER A 365 -32.60 32.97 6.42
C SER A 365 -32.74 34.43 6.81
N SER A 366 -31.69 35.24 6.86
CA SER A 366 -31.75 36.69 7.09
C SER A 366 -32.30 37.43 5.89
N SER A 367 -32.00 37.01 4.67
CA SER A 367 -32.59 37.64 3.48
C SER A 367 -34.07 37.34 3.30
N THR A 368 -34.54 36.18 3.76
CA THR A 368 -35.98 35.82 3.76
C THR A 368 -36.79 36.61 4.82
N SER A 369 -36.19 36.96 5.96
CA SER A 369 -36.84 37.80 6.95
C SER A 369 -36.92 39.27 6.57
N LEU A 370 -35.96 39.78 5.79
CA LEU A 370 -36.00 41.15 5.23
C LEU A 370 -37.00 41.33 4.11
N THR A 371 -37.27 40.31 3.29
CA THR A 371 -38.32 40.37 2.25
C THR A 371 -39.73 40.30 2.82
N HIS A 372 -39.92 39.70 4.00
CA HIS A 372 -41.23 39.71 4.69
C HIS A 372 -41.56 41.04 5.40
N GLN A 373 -40.57 41.87 5.73
CA GLN A 373 -40.75 43.15 6.39
C GLN A 373 -40.97 44.33 5.41
N CYS A 374 -40.65 44.17 4.13
CA CYS A 374 -40.94 45.16 3.06
C CYS A 374 -42.28 44.94 2.36
N SER A 375 -43.08 43.91 2.73
CA SER A 375 -44.40 43.65 2.15
C SER A 375 -45.56 44.02 3.04
N SER A 376 -45.32 44.71 4.14
CA SER A 376 -46.36 45.14 5.11
C SER A 376 -46.29 46.64 5.46
N THR A 377 -45.85 47.50 4.52
CA THR A 377 -46.04 48.94 4.61
C THR A 377 -46.65 49.43 3.28
#